data_a592921ffbbf0477a0220a9ffa3c51c6
#
_entry.id   a592921ffbbf0477a0220a9ffa3c51c6
#
_cell.length_a   1.000
_cell.length_b   1.000
_cell.length_c   1.000
_cell.angle_alpha   90.00
_cell.angle_beta   90.00
_cell.angle_gamma   90.00
#
_symmetry.space_group_name_H-M   'P 1'
#
loop_
_entity.id
_entity.type
_entity.pdbx_description
1 polymer ?
#
loop_
_entity_poly.entity_id
_entity_poly.type
_entity_poly.pdbx_seq_one_letter_code
_entity_poly.pdbx_strand_id
1 'polypeptide(L)'
;MPVVTGLYESRGVVRVAVDGRAACDIGAKFFQKYPLAEGEAVDIEAYLGRVAAAQAEACYESALKLLSLSARTSAEIEKKLTQRGFVRPAICAALERLTEAHLIDDRALAERLVELKAEKPVGRYALKQ
;
A
#
# COMPACT_ATOMS: atom_id res chain seq x y z
N MET A 1 4.80 -16.25 21.04
CA MET A 1 4.24 -15.04 20.42
C MET A 1 5.34 -14.17 19.87
N PRO A 2 5.19 -13.60 18.69
CA PRO A 2 6.24 -12.74 18.14
C PRO A 2 6.53 -11.54 19.03
N VAL A 3 7.77 -11.07 18.98
CA VAL A 3 8.24 -9.97 19.81
C VAL A 3 8.80 -8.86 18.94
N VAL A 4 8.46 -7.62 19.28
CA VAL A 4 8.97 -6.46 18.57
C VAL A 4 10.46 -6.33 18.85
N THR A 5 11.29 -6.40 17.80
CA THR A 5 12.74 -6.35 17.94
C THR A 5 13.34 -5.03 17.49
N GLY A 6 12.59 -4.18 16.81
CA GLY A 6 13.10 -2.87 16.42
C GLY A 6 12.00 -1.94 15.93
N LEU A 7 12.21 -0.65 16.17
CA LEU A 7 11.31 0.41 15.72
C LEU A 7 12.19 1.50 15.11
N TYR A 8 11.96 1.79 13.82
CA TYR A 8 12.79 2.75 13.09
C TYR A 8 11.90 3.77 12.40
N GLU A 9 12.08 5.03 12.72
CA GLU A 9 11.28 6.09 12.09
C GLU A 9 12.09 6.81 11.02
N SER A 10 11.48 7.04 9.86
CA SER A 10 12.10 7.79 8.77
C SER A 10 10.99 8.42 7.94
N ARG A 11 11.10 9.73 7.71
CA ARG A 11 10.16 10.48 6.85
C ARG A 11 8.71 10.30 7.24
N GLY A 12 8.43 10.27 8.54
CA GLY A 12 7.05 10.15 9.03
C GLY A 12 6.47 8.75 8.96
N VAL A 13 7.30 7.74 8.73
CA VAL A 13 6.89 6.35 8.69
C VAL A 13 7.72 5.55 9.69
N VAL A 14 7.05 4.71 10.47
CA VAL A 14 7.72 3.86 11.45
C VAL A 14 7.79 2.44 10.91
N ARG A 15 8.98 1.91 10.80
CA ARG A 15 9.16 0.50 10.42
C ARG A 15 9.22 -0.34 11.68
N VAL A 16 8.32 -1.33 11.76
CA VAL A 16 8.24 -2.24 12.88
C VAL A 16 8.93 -3.55 12.48
N ALA A 17 9.93 -3.95 13.25
CA ALA A 17 10.59 -5.24 13.05
C ALA A 17 10.12 -6.19 14.14
N VAL A 18 9.78 -7.41 13.75
CA VAL A 18 9.30 -8.46 14.66
C VAL A 18 10.14 -9.69 14.42
N ASP A 19 10.67 -10.26 15.50
CA ASP A 19 11.55 -11.45 15.44
C ASP A 19 12.70 -11.25 14.47
N GLY A 20 13.25 -10.04 14.43
CA GLY A 20 14.41 -9.73 13.60
C GLY A 20 14.10 -9.43 12.14
N ARG A 21 12.83 -9.35 11.77
CA ARG A 21 12.43 -9.10 10.39
C ARG A 21 11.47 -7.93 10.30
N ALA A 22 11.56 -7.17 9.23
CA ALA A 22 10.64 -6.07 9.01
C ALA A 22 9.23 -6.65 8.81
N ALA A 23 8.30 -6.22 9.65
CA ALA A 23 6.92 -6.71 9.61
C ALA A 23 5.99 -5.76 8.88
N CYS A 24 6.15 -4.45 9.11
CA CYS A 24 5.29 -3.47 8.48
C CYS A 24 5.87 -2.08 8.59
N ASP A 25 5.38 -1.17 7.76
CA ASP A 25 5.68 0.25 7.82
C ASP A 25 4.37 0.95 8.11
N ILE A 26 4.35 1.81 9.12
CA ILE A 26 3.12 2.48 9.57
C ILE A 26 3.38 3.98 9.64
N GLY A 27 2.46 4.78 9.11
CA GLY A 27 2.55 6.21 9.24
C GLY A 27 2.64 6.59 10.72
N ALA A 28 3.57 7.49 11.06
CA ALA A 28 3.84 7.84 12.46
C ALA A 28 2.56 8.28 13.19
N LYS A 29 1.68 8.98 12.49
CA LYS A 29 0.42 9.43 13.06
C LYS A 29 -0.45 8.26 13.56
N PHE A 30 -0.49 7.17 12.79
CA PHE A 30 -1.26 5.99 13.18
C PHE A 30 -0.51 5.17 14.21
N PHE A 31 0.82 5.14 14.13
CA PHE A 31 1.62 4.45 15.14
C PHE A 31 1.42 5.06 16.52
N GLN A 32 1.25 6.39 16.59
CA GLN A 32 0.99 7.06 17.86
C GLN A 32 -0.33 6.62 18.50
N LYS A 33 -1.30 6.21 17.69
CA LYS A 33 -2.58 5.71 18.20
C LYS A 33 -2.45 4.27 18.71
N TYR A 34 -1.58 3.49 18.12
CA TYR A 34 -1.39 2.08 18.45
C TYR A 34 0.11 1.81 18.64
N PRO A 35 0.74 2.42 19.65
CA PRO A 35 2.19 2.31 19.77
C PRO A 35 2.63 0.91 20.21
N LEU A 36 3.82 0.55 19.79
CA LEU A 36 4.47 -0.67 20.21
C LEU A 36 5.81 -0.30 20.83
N ALA A 37 6.33 -1.17 21.68
CA ALA A 37 7.64 -0.96 22.30
C ALA A 37 8.54 -2.15 22.00
N GLU A 38 9.83 -1.91 21.88
CA GLU A 38 10.80 -2.99 21.68
C GLU A 38 10.73 -3.95 22.86
N GLY A 39 10.76 -5.23 22.57
CA GLY A 39 10.65 -6.27 23.59
C GLY A 39 9.22 -6.66 23.91
N GLU A 40 8.24 -5.96 23.35
CA GLU A 40 6.84 -6.24 23.61
C GLU A 40 6.37 -7.41 22.74
N ALA A 41 5.61 -8.34 23.34
CA ALA A 41 4.99 -9.42 22.57
C ALA A 41 3.79 -8.86 21.81
N VAL A 42 3.65 -9.25 20.56
CA VAL A 42 2.56 -8.72 19.73
C VAL A 42 1.99 -9.79 18.80
N ASP A 43 0.67 -9.83 18.70
CA ASP A 43 0.01 -10.61 17.66
C ASP A 43 -0.05 -9.68 16.44
N ILE A 44 0.90 -9.84 15.54
CA ILE A 44 1.06 -8.92 14.42
C ILE A 44 -0.16 -8.85 13.52
N GLU A 45 -0.84 -9.97 13.29
CA GLU A 45 -2.03 -9.97 12.45
C GLU A 45 -3.16 -9.17 13.10
N ALA A 46 -3.39 -9.36 14.40
CA ALA A 46 -4.41 -8.59 15.11
C ALA A 46 -4.05 -7.11 15.17
N TYR A 47 -2.77 -6.81 15.36
CA TYR A 47 -2.29 -5.44 15.39
C TYR A 47 -2.51 -4.76 14.04
N LEU A 48 -2.12 -5.43 12.95
CA LEU A 48 -2.30 -4.88 11.61
C LEU A 48 -3.78 -4.67 11.29
N GLY A 49 -4.65 -5.55 11.76
CA GLY A 49 -6.09 -5.38 11.58
C GLY A 49 -6.63 -4.14 12.26
N ARG A 50 -6.14 -3.86 13.47
CA ARG A 50 -6.55 -2.65 14.19
C ARG A 50 -6.05 -1.38 13.50
N VAL A 51 -4.80 -1.38 13.07
CA VAL A 51 -4.23 -0.24 12.36
C VAL A 51 -4.95 -0.04 11.03
N ALA A 52 -5.23 -1.13 10.32
CA ALA A 52 -5.93 -1.06 9.03
C ALA A 52 -7.31 -0.44 9.19
N ALA A 53 -8.04 -0.82 10.25
CA ALA A 53 -9.36 -0.23 10.50
C ALA A 53 -9.26 1.28 10.71
N ALA A 54 -8.22 1.74 11.41
CA ALA A 54 -8.01 3.16 11.64
C ALA A 54 -7.59 3.88 10.36
N GLN A 55 -6.90 3.19 9.46
CA GLN A 55 -6.39 3.79 8.23
C GLN A 55 -7.37 3.71 7.05
N ALA A 56 -8.45 2.94 7.18
CA ALA A 56 -9.30 2.59 6.04
C ALA A 56 -9.75 3.79 5.21
N GLU A 57 -10.32 4.80 5.85
CA GLU A 57 -10.81 5.97 5.12
C GLU A 57 -9.67 6.81 4.54
N ALA A 58 -8.62 7.03 5.34
CA ALA A 58 -7.48 7.82 4.88
C ALA A 58 -6.78 7.13 3.71
N CYS A 59 -6.69 5.81 3.75
CA CYS A 59 -6.07 5.03 2.68
C CYS A 59 -6.87 5.16 1.38
N TYR A 60 -8.20 5.03 1.48
CA TYR A 60 -9.07 5.14 0.33
C TYR A 60 -8.99 6.55 -0.28
N GLU A 61 -9.02 7.58 0.58
CA GLU A 61 -8.91 8.96 0.11
C GLU A 61 -7.57 9.22 -0.57
N SER A 62 -6.48 8.68 -0.03
CA SER A 62 -5.17 8.81 -0.66
C SER A 62 -5.15 8.14 -2.02
N ALA A 63 -5.78 6.97 -2.15
CA ALA A 63 -5.86 6.27 -3.42
C ALA A 63 -6.66 7.08 -4.44
N LEU A 64 -7.77 7.69 -4.01
CA LEU A 64 -8.56 8.55 -4.90
C LEU A 64 -7.75 9.73 -5.40
N LYS A 65 -6.94 10.33 -4.52
CA LYS A 65 -6.07 11.43 -4.92
C LYS A 65 -5.06 11.00 -5.98
N LEU A 66 -4.47 9.84 -5.81
CA LEU A 66 -3.52 9.32 -6.79
C LEU A 66 -4.18 9.13 -8.15
N LEU A 67 -5.41 8.61 -8.16
CA LEU A 67 -6.14 8.41 -9.41
C LEU A 67 -6.56 9.72 -10.05
N SER A 68 -6.79 10.77 -9.25
CA SER A 68 -7.17 12.06 -9.80
C SER A 68 -6.01 12.73 -10.54
N LEU A 69 -4.77 12.33 -10.23
CA LEU A 69 -3.60 12.90 -10.87
C LEU A 69 -3.27 12.19 -12.19
N SER A 70 -3.44 10.88 -12.24
CA SER A 70 -3.23 10.11 -13.46
C SER A 70 -3.77 8.70 -13.29
N ALA A 71 -4.06 8.05 -14.42
CA ALA A 71 -4.49 6.66 -14.39
C ALA A 71 -3.33 5.79 -13.90
N ARG A 72 -3.62 4.85 -13.03
CA ARG A 72 -2.60 3.98 -12.43
C ARG A 72 -3.14 2.57 -12.30
N THR A 73 -2.22 1.60 -12.30
CA THR A 73 -2.59 0.22 -12.02
C THR A 73 -2.69 0.03 -10.51
N SER A 74 -3.31 -1.07 -10.09
CA SER A 74 -3.41 -1.38 -8.67
C SER A 74 -2.02 -1.56 -8.06
N ALA A 75 -1.07 -2.13 -8.79
CA ALA A 75 0.30 -2.30 -8.30
C ALA A 75 0.98 -0.95 -8.02
N GLU A 76 0.77 0.03 -8.89
CA GLU A 76 1.33 1.36 -8.69
C GLU A 76 0.72 2.05 -7.48
N ILE A 77 -0.58 1.92 -7.30
CA ILE A 77 -1.27 2.50 -6.14
C ILE A 77 -0.80 1.81 -4.86
N GLU A 78 -0.68 0.50 -4.88
CA GLU A 78 -0.21 -0.25 -3.73
C GLU A 78 1.18 0.21 -3.30
N LYS A 79 2.08 0.39 -4.27
CA LYS A 79 3.43 0.85 -3.98
C LYS A 79 3.43 2.23 -3.33
N LYS A 80 2.65 3.15 -3.88
CA LYS A 80 2.56 4.50 -3.34
C LYS A 80 1.98 4.53 -1.93
N LEU A 81 0.93 3.76 -1.70
CA LEU A 81 0.30 3.72 -0.39
C LEU A 81 1.23 3.08 0.65
N THR A 82 1.98 2.05 0.25
CA THR A 82 2.97 1.44 1.14
C THR A 82 4.02 2.47 1.55
N GLN A 83 4.48 3.29 0.62
CA GLN A 83 5.45 4.34 0.90
C GLN A 83 4.91 5.39 1.86
N ARG A 84 3.60 5.57 1.90
CA ARG A 84 2.96 6.55 2.78
C ARG A 84 2.65 5.99 4.16
N GLY A 85 3.00 4.74 4.42
CA GLY A 85 2.81 4.16 5.74
C GLY A 85 1.47 3.50 5.99
N PHE A 86 0.73 3.15 4.93
CA PHE A 86 -0.50 2.38 5.08
C PHE A 86 -0.13 0.90 5.13
N VAL A 87 -0.77 0.17 6.06
CA VAL A 87 -0.49 -1.25 6.19
C VAL A 87 -1.22 -2.04 5.10
N ARG A 88 -0.72 -3.23 4.80
CA ARG A 88 -1.23 -4.01 3.70
C ARG A 88 -2.73 -4.30 3.76
N PRO A 89 -3.32 -4.69 4.91
CA PRO A 89 -4.77 -4.91 4.95
C PRO A 89 -5.57 -3.66 4.59
N ALA A 90 -5.10 -2.46 4.98
CA ALA A 90 -5.79 -1.21 4.62
C ALA A 90 -5.70 -0.98 3.13
N ILE A 91 -4.54 -1.24 2.53
CA ILE A 91 -4.33 -1.06 1.09
C ILE A 91 -5.22 -2.02 0.31
N CYS A 92 -5.27 -3.30 0.72
CA CYS A 92 -6.11 -4.28 0.04
C CYS A 92 -7.58 -3.90 0.08
N ALA A 93 -8.06 -3.43 1.23
CA ALA A 93 -9.45 -2.99 1.36
C ALA A 93 -9.74 -1.80 0.46
N ALA A 94 -8.81 -0.84 0.39
CA ALA A 94 -8.97 0.33 -0.48
C ALA A 94 -9.01 -0.08 -1.95
N LEU A 95 -8.13 -0.99 -2.36
CA LEU A 95 -8.10 -1.46 -3.74
C LEU A 95 -9.38 -2.20 -4.12
N GLU A 96 -9.93 -2.99 -3.20
CA GLU A 96 -11.21 -3.66 -3.43
C GLU A 96 -12.33 -2.64 -3.65
N ARG A 97 -12.38 -1.60 -2.81
CA ARG A 97 -13.39 -0.55 -2.96
C ARG A 97 -13.26 0.16 -4.30
N LEU A 98 -12.03 0.44 -4.74
CA LEU A 98 -11.80 1.10 -6.02
C LEU A 98 -12.21 0.21 -7.19
N THR A 99 -11.94 -1.08 -7.09
CA THR A 99 -12.32 -2.03 -8.13
C THR A 99 -13.84 -2.16 -8.22
N GLU A 100 -14.52 -2.24 -7.07
CA GLU A 100 -15.99 -2.33 -7.03
C GLU A 100 -16.64 -1.07 -7.58
N ALA A 101 -16.00 0.08 -7.40
CA ALA A 101 -16.50 1.35 -7.92
C ALA A 101 -16.07 1.60 -9.37
N HIS A 102 -15.39 0.65 -9.98
CA HIS A 102 -14.89 0.74 -11.36
C HIS A 102 -13.93 1.91 -11.56
N LEU A 103 -13.22 2.30 -10.52
CA LEU A 103 -12.23 3.37 -10.60
C LEU A 103 -10.85 2.85 -11.00
N ILE A 104 -10.62 1.56 -10.84
CA ILE A 104 -9.40 0.89 -11.28
C ILE A 104 -9.80 -0.28 -12.16
N ASP A 105 -9.15 -0.40 -13.30
CA ASP A 105 -9.31 -1.58 -14.15
C ASP A 105 -7.94 -1.84 -14.78
N ASP A 106 -7.17 -2.68 -14.12
CA ASP A 106 -5.82 -3.01 -14.57
C ASP A 106 -5.80 -3.59 -15.98
N ARG A 107 -6.81 -4.37 -16.29
CA ARG A 107 -6.88 -5.00 -17.60
C ARG A 107 -7.07 -3.97 -18.70
N ALA A 108 -8.03 -3.05 -18.51
CA ALA A 108 -8.29 -2.02 -19.51
C ALA A 108 -7.06 -1.12 -19.69
N LEU A 109 -6.38 -0.79 -18.58
CA LEU A 109 -5.19 0.05 -18.66
C LEU A 109 -4.07 -0.67 -19.39
N ALA A 110 -3.87 -1.95 -19.11
CA ALA A 110 -2.86 -2.74 -19.79
C ALA A 110 -3.13 -2.87 -21.28
N GLU A 111 -4.39 -3.09 -21.65
CA GLU A 111 -4.77 -3.18 -23.06
C GLU A 111 -4.51 -1.87 -23.78
N ARG A 112 -4.82 -0.74 -23.13
CA ARG A 112 -4.60 0.56 -23.72
C ARG A 112 -3.11 0.82 -23.95
N LEU A 113 -2.27 0.45 -23.00
CA LEU A 113 -0.83 0.61 -23.13
C LEU A 113 -0.26 -0.24 -24.26
N VAL A 114 -0.77 -1.47 -24.38
CA VAL A 114 -0.35 -2.35 -25.48
C VAL A 114 -0.73 -1.77 -26.82
N GLU A 115 -1.93 -1.24 -26.96
CA GLU A 115 -2.37 -0.62 -28.20
C GLU A 115 -1.46 0.54 -28.58
N LEU A 116 -1.13 1.39 -27.64
CA LEU A 116 -0.25 2.53 -27.93
C LEU A 116 1.12 2.07 -28.39
N LYS A 117 1.65 1.01 -27.80
CA LYS A 117 2.93 0.47 -28.22
C LYS A 117 2.86 -0.17 -29.60
N ALA A 118 1.77 -0.83 -29.89
CA ALA A 118 1.60 -1.48 -31.17
C ALA A 118 1.51 -0.48 -32.31
N GLU A 119 0.98 0.68 -32.06
CA GLU A 119 0.88 1.71 -33.08
C GLU A 119 2.21 2.32 -33.43
N LYS A 120 3.19 2.22 -32.57
CA LYS A 120 4.51 2.75 -32.85
C LYS A 120 5.32 1.72 -33.60
N PRO A 121 5.85 2.09 -34.73
CA PRO A 121 6.60 1.16 -35.52
C PRO A 121 7.81 0.63 -34.78
N VAL A 122 8.17 1.35 -33.78
CA VAL A 122 9.24 0.93 -33.15
C VAL A 122 8.92 0.20 -32.00
N GLY A 123 9.20 -0.45 -31.69
CA GLY A 123 8.90 -0.92 -30.63
C GLY A 123 8.24 -1.73 -30.03
N ARG A 124 8.19 -2.20 -29.85
CA ARG A 124 7.56 -2.90 -29.22
C ARG A 124 7.99 -3.31 -28.17
N TYR A 125 8.03 -3.34 -27.29
CA TYR A 125 8.35 -3.60 -26.23
C TYR A 125 7.75 -4.14 -25.46
N ALA A 126 7.69 -4.29 -25.12
CA ALA A 126 7.24 -4.81 -24.48
C ALA A 126 6.44 -4.81 -23.67
N LEU A 127 5.94 -5.03 -23.55
CA LEU A 127 5.14 -4.92 -22.77
C LEU A 127 5.14 -5.70 -21.93
N LYS A 128 5.48 -5.86 -22.05
CA LYS A 128 5.47 -6.31 -21.45
C LYS A 128 5.70 -6.18 -20.74
N GLN A 129 5.75 -5.89 -20.66
CA GLN A 129 5.99 -5.44 -20.11
C GLN A 129 6.04 -5.52 -19.49
#